data_0fa4d2f1f248d389500a2f2b14ea1fb4
#
_entry.id   0fa4d2f1f248d389500a2f2b14ea1fb4
#
_cell.length_a   1.000
_cell.length_b   1.000
_cell.length_c   1.000
_cell.angle_alpha   90.00
_cell.angle_beta   90.00
_cell.angle_gamma   90.00
#
_symmetry.space_group_name_H-M   'P 1'
#
loop_
_entity.id
_entity.type
_entity.pdbx_description
1 polymer ?
#
loop_
_entity_poly.entity_id
_entity_poly.type
_entity_poly.pdbx_seq_one_letter_code
_entity_poly.pdbx_strand_id
1 'polypeptide(L)'
;MKRLLLLLFVLVAVAAAAGAWWMWTEVHAPFKGFSGAEQFVEIPSGAGNRAIASRLVEAGVVRDSLTFRAAIQWSGAGRKLKAGEYRFDRQMTPLEVIDKIARGDVYVVAITFPEGLNIVEMSKVFEAHGFGTAASFVEAAKDVKPIRELDPAATDLEGYLFPETYAVPRKTDAPKLVHLMVAQFQKAFTPELRAQIAARHLPVRAVVTLASIVEKETAKAEERPLVASVYENRLRVGMLLQCDPTVIYALERAGRYHGNIHKDDLQIDSPYNTYRFAGLPPGPIASPGKASLAAAVTPADADYLYFVSRNDGSHEFAKTLAEHNRNVQKYQVQYFREKRREQAGAAGRAGAAGRTGRGGQQP
;
A
#
# COMPACT_ATOMS: atom_id res chain seq x y z
N MET A 1 20.46 73.38 21.92
CA MET A 1 20.92 72.05 21.63
C MET A 1 20.11 70.92 22.34
N LYS A 2 20.00 70.90 23.69
CA LYS A 2 19.26 69.86 24.43
C LYS A 2 17.79 69.65 24.01
N ARG A 3 17.03 70.71 23.78
CA ARG A 3 15.63 70.65 23.32
C ARG A 3 15.49 70.04 21.89
N LEU A 4 16.42 70.39 20.99
CA LEU A 4 16.44 69.80 19.61
C LEU A 4 16.76 68.31 19.61
N LEU A 5 17.71 67.89 20.43
CA LEU A 5 18.04 66.47 20.61
C LEU A 5 16.88 65.68 21.22
N LEU A 6 16.17 66.24 22.17
CA LEU A 6 14.98 65.65 22.77
C LEU A 6 13.85 65.49 21.74
N LEU A 7 13.59 66.55 20.92
CA LEU A 7 12.59 66.49 19.85
C LEU A 7 12.94 65.43 18.80
N LEU A 8 14.21 65.36 18.41
CA LEU A 8 14.67 64.33 17.48
C LEU A 8 14.50 62.89 18.07
N PHE A 9 14.83 62.69 19.34
CA PHE A 9 14.63 61.42 20.03
C PHE A 9 13.15 61.04 20.08
N VAL A 10 12.27 61.96 20.44
CA VAL A 10 10.81 61.72 20.46
C VAL A 10 10.29 61.38 19.07
N LEU A 11 10.73 62.07 18.03
CA LEU A 11 10.31 61.83 16.66
C LEU A 11 10.77 60.42 16.18
N VAL A 12 12.03 60.01 16.49
CA VAL A 12 12.53 58.69 16.19
C VAL A 12 11.77 57.61 16.97
N ALA A 13 11.47 57.84 18.25
CA ALA A 13 10.69 56.90 19.06
C ALA A 13 9.25 56.72 18.54
N VAL A 14 8.58 57.82 18.13
CA VAL A 14 7.24 57.75 17.53
C VAL A 14 7.28 57.03 16.18
N ALA A 15 8.27 57.34 15.33
CA ALA A 15 8.44 56.63 14.05
C ALA A 15 8.72 55.13 14.24
N ALA A 16 9.55 54.76 15.23
CA ALA A 16 9.81 53.39 15.59
C ALA A 16 8.56 52.66 16.12
N ALA A 17 7.77 53.32 16.97
CA ALA A 17 6.51 52.76 17.47
C ALA A 17 5.49 52.57 16.36
N ALA A 18 5.35 53.55 15.45
CA ALA A 18 4.48 53.44 14.29
C ALA A 18 4.91 52.34 13.34
N GLY A 19 6.21 52.18 13.08
CA GLY A 19 6.78 51.08 12.29
C GLY A 19 6.56 49.72 12.94
N ALA A 20 6.73 49.61 14.25
CA ALA A 20 6.45 48.38 15.00
C ALA A 20 4.97 48.04 14.99
N TRP A 21 4.09 49.01 15.14
CA TRP A 21 2.64 48.84 15.03
C TRP A 21 2.23 48.38 13.63
N TRP A 22 2.73 49.01 12.59
CA TRP A 22 2.48 48.60 11.20
C TRP A 22 2.97 47.19 10.94
N MET A 23 4.19 46.83 11.34
CA MET A 23 4.74 45.51 11.21
C MET A 23 3.90 44.47 11.97
N TRP A 24 3.45 44.81 13.17
CA TRP A 24 2.58 43.92 13.95
C TRP A 24 1.25 43.67 13.24
N THR A 25 0.61 44.69 12.65
CA THR A 25 -0.63 44.52 11.88
C THR A 25 -0.42 43.68 10.64
N GLU A 26 0.66 43.87 9.88
CA GLU A 26 0.97 43.08 8.67
C GLU A 26 1.28 41.63 8.98
N VAL A 27 1.98 41.31 10.06
CA VAL A 27 2.29 39.94 10.47
C VAL A 27 1.03 39.17 10.89
N HIS A 28 -0.01 39.88 11.37
CA HIS A 28 -1.29 39.28 11.75
C HIS A 28 -2.39 39.45 10.68
N ALA A 29 -2.12 40.13 9.56
CA ALA A 29 -3.06 40.27 8.48
C ALA A 29 -3.10 39.00 7.60
N PRO A 30 -4.28 38.35 7.44
CA PRO A 30 -4.43 37.23 6.51
C PRO A 30 -4.25 37.72 5.06
N PHE A 31 -3.60 36.90 4.24
CA PHE A 31 -3.35 37.21 2.83
C PHE A 31 -3.61 35.99 1.95
N LYS A 32 -4.16 36.23 0.73
CA LYS A 32 -4.29 35.28 -0.36
C LYS A 32 -4.14 36.03 -1.67
N GLY A 33 -2.99 35.89 -2.33
CA GLY A 33 -2.69 36.53 -3.61
C GLY A 33 -2.85 35.59 -4.82
N PHE A 34 -3.09 34.31 -4.63
CA PHE A 34 -3.35 33.36 -5.70
C PHE A 34 -4.84 33.24 -6.02
N SER A 35 -5.18 33.07 -7.30
CA SER A 35 -6.57 33.06 -7.80
C SER A 35 -7.24 31.69 -7.76
N GLY A 36 -6.48 30.61 -7.66
CA GLY A 36 -7.01 29.24 -7.61
C GLY A 36 -7.66 28.87 -6.27
N ALA A 37 -8.37 27.72 -6.25
CA ALA A 37 -8.87 27.14 -5.00
C ALA A 37 -7.70 26.74 -4.09
N GLU A 38 -6.61 26.25 -4.67
CA GLU A 38 -5.42 25.76 -3.98
C GLU A 38 -4.15 26.27 -4.65
N GLN A 39 -3.11 26.46 -3.85
CA GLN A 39 -1.75 26.78 -4.30
C GLN A 39 -0.76 25.82 -3.66
N PHE A 40 0.11 25.23 -4.47
CA PHE A 40 1.17 24.35 -4.01
C PHE A 40 2.52 25.09 -4.06
N VAL A 41 3.26 25.00 -2.98
CA VAL A 41 4.60 25.60 -2.88
C VAL A 41 5.59 24.56 -2.42
N GLU A 42 6.60 24.31 -3.24
CA GLU A 42 7.72 23.40 -2.90
C GLU A 42 8.83 24.17 -2.20
N ILE A 43 9.19 23.73 -1.01
CA ILE A 43 10.35 24.20 -0.24
C ILE A 43 11.46 23.16 -0.36
N PRO A 44 12.53 23.44 -1.11
CA PRO A 44 13.65 22.50 -1.27
C PRO A 44 14.38 22.25 0.05
N SER A 45 14.99 21.06 0.15
CA SER A 45 15.90 20.76 1.27
C SER A 45 17.07 21.74 1.30
N GLY A 46 17.38 22.26 2.49
CA GLY A 46 18.46 23.24 2.68
C GLY A 46 18.12 24.68 2.26
N ALA A 47 16.87 24.98 1.86
CA ALA A 47 16.48 26.34 1.52
C ALA A 47 16.57 27.27 2.74
N GLY A 48 17.30 28.38 2.62
CA GLY A 48 17.35 29.41 3.66
C GLY A 48 16.06 30.24 3.71
N ASN A 49 15.80 30.93 4.84
CA ASN A 49 14.61 31.72 5.10
C ASN A 49 14.30 32.76 4.00
N ARG A 50 15.33 33.32 3.35
CA ARG A 50 15.15 34.26 2.24
C ARG A 50 14.57 33.58 1.00
N ALA A 51 15.08 32.41 0.66
CA ALA A 51 14.61 31.64 -0.50
C ALA A 51 13.18 31.12 -0.26
N ILE A 52 12.86 30.70 0.96
CA ILE A 52 11.51 30.31 1.37
C ILE A 52 10.55 31.48 1.20
N ALA A 53 10.92 32.66 1.74
CA ALA A 53 10.11 33.89 1.63
C ALA A 53 9.84 34.25 0.16
N SER A 54 10.86 34.27 -0.72
CA SER A 54 10.69 34.57 -2.14
C SER A 54 9.69 33.62 -2.83
N ARG A 55 9.82 32.30 -2.59
CA ARG A 55 8.90 31.29 -3.16
C ARG A 55 7.44 31.48 -2.72
N LEU A 56 7.23 31.83 -1.45
CA LEU A 56 5.89 32.07 -0.91
C LEU A 56 5.27 33.36 -1.47
N VAL A 57 6.09 34.40 -1.72
CA VAL A 57 5.66 35.62 -2.39
C VAL A 57 5.31 35.37 -3.85
N GLU A 58 6.20 34.71 -4.60
CA GLU A 58 5.98 34.34 -6.01
C GLU A 58 4.70 33.51 -6.19
N ALA A 59 4.41 32.63 -5.22
CA ALA A 59 3.21 31.82 -5.20
C ALA A 59 1.96 32.55 -4.70
N GLY A 60 2.07 33.80 -4.28
CA GLY A 60 0.94 34.57 -3.75
C GLY A 60 0.42 34.09 -2.38
N VAL A 61 1.23 33.35 -1.62
CA VAL A 61 0.85 32.84 -0.29
C VAL A 61 1.07 33.90 0.78
N VAL A 62 2.12 34.71 0.65
CA VAL A 62 2.43 35.84 1.51
C VAL A 62 2.60 37.09 0.66
N ARG A 63 2.31 38.26 1.24
CA ARG A 63 2.29 39.55 0.54
C ARG A 63 3.69 39.99 0.09
N ASP A 64 4.64 39.94 1.00
CA ASP A 64 6.00 40.38 0.78
C ASP A 64 7.03 39.65 1.64
N SER A 65 8.28 39.68 1.17
CA SER A 65 9.39 38.97 1.82
C SER A 65 9.86 39.63 3.13
N LEU A 66 9.69 40.93 3.28
CA LEU A 66 10.14 41.64 4.47
C LEU A 66 9.30 41.25 5.67
N THR A 67 7.97 41.41 5.55
CA THR A 67 7.00 41.04 6.59
C THR A 67 7.13 39.56 6.98
N PHE A 68 7.26 38.67 5.99
CA PHE A 68 7.41 37.22 6.28
C PHE A 68 8.70 36.92 7.03
N ARG A 69 9.83 37.52 6.66
CA ARG A 69 11.10 37.35 7.37
C ARG A 69 11.08 37.96 8.77
N ALA A 70 10.40 39.09 8.95
CA ALA A 70 10.19 39.65 10.29
C ALA A 70 9.36 38.71 11.17
N ALA A 71 8.30 38.09 10.61
CA ALA A 71 7.49 37.10 11.29
C ALA A 71 8.31 35.83 11.68
N ILE A 72 9.21 35.36 10.80
CA ILE A 72 10.14 34.28 11.13
C ILE A 72 11.02 34.62 12.33
N GLN A 73 11.58 35.86 12.34
CA GLN A 73 12.43 36.31 13.44
C GLN A 73 11.63 36.43 14.75
N TRP A 74 10.42 36.96 14.68
CA TRP A 74 9.52 37.09 15.82
C TRP A 74 9.13 35.75 16.42
N SER A 75 8.74 34.79 15.57
CA SER A 75 8.33 33.43 16.01
C SER A 75 9.47 32.56 16.50
N GLY A 76 10.74 32.92 16.24
CA GLY A 76 11.91 32.09 16.52
C GLY A 76 11.96 30.78 15.69
N ALA A 77 11.15 30.70 14.62
CA ALA A 77 11.00 29.48 13.82
C ALA A 77 12.05 29.32 12.71
N GLY A 78 13.03 30.22 12.59
CA GLY A 78 13.93 30.26 11.44
C GLY A 78 14.76 29.02 11.18
N ARG A 79 15.01 28.18 12.21
CA ARG A 79 15.70 26.89 12.09
C ARG A 79 14.73 25.68 12.06
N LYS A 80 13.43 25.92 12.17
CA LYS A 80 12.41 24.87 12.27
C LYS A 80 11.66 24.62 10.96
N LEU A 81 11.87 25.50 9.97
CA LEU A 81 11.16 25.40 8.69
C LEU A 81 11.62 24.14 7.94
N LYS A 82 10.66 23.29 7.58
CA LYS A 82 10.91 21.98 6.97
C LYS A 82 10.75 22.03 5.44
N ALA A 83 11.56 21.27 4.75
CA ALA A 83 11.42 21.05 3.30
C ALA A 83 10.17 20.20 3.00
N GLY A 84 9.62 20.38 1.81
CA GLY A 84 8.46 19.63 1.35
C GLY A 84 7.54 20.46 0.45
N GLU A 85 6.52 19.84 -0.09
CA GLU A 85 5.46 20.52 -0.83
C GLU A 85 4.31 20.86 0.12
N TYR A 86 3.89 22.13 0.17
CA TYR A 86 2.84 22.63 1.04
C TYR A 86 1.65 23.07 0.21
N ARG A 87 0.44 22.65 0.62
CA ARG A 87 -0.84 23.11 0.06
C ARG A 87 -1.39 24.28 0.87
N PHE A 88 -1.78 25.33 0.17
CA PHE A 88 -2.46 26.51 0.71
C PHE A 88 -3.80 26.66 0.00
N ASP A 89 -4.91 26.59 0.73
CA ASP A 89 -6.29 26.57 0.21
C ASP A 89 -7.14 27.71 0.74
N ARG A 90 -6.59 28.52 1.65
CA ARG A 90 -7.27 29.69 2.25
C ARG A 90 -6.30 30.84 2.46
N GLN A 91 -6.85 32.00 2.78
CA GLN A 91 -6.05 33.10 3.31
C GLN A 91 -5.43 32.72 4.65
N MET A 92 -4.17 33.06 4.85
CA MET A 92 -3.40 32.76 6.06
C MET A 92 -2.54 33.98 6.45
N THR A 93 -2.34 34.14 7.76
CA THR A 93 -1.36 35.11 8.26
C THR A 93 0.06 34.58 8.04
N PRO A 94 1.07 35.47 7.96
CA PRO A 94 2.47 35.04 7.94
C PRO A 94 2.85 34.06 9.05
N LEU A 95 2.31 34.22 10.26
CA LEU A 95 2.56 33.33 11.40
C LEU A 95 1.93 31.94 11.20
N GLU A 96 0.71 31.85 10.66
CA GLU A 96 0.06 30.58 10.33
C GLU A 96 0.84 29.83 9.24
N VAL A 97 1.35 30.53 8.22
CA VAL A 97 2.19 29.95 7.17
C VAL A 97 3.49 29.41 7.77
N ILE A 98 4.15 30.17 8.65
CA ILE A 98 5.37 29.74 9.35
C ILE A 98 5.09 28.50 10.20
N ASP A 99 4.01 28.51 10.97
CA ASP A 99 3.63 27.40 11.84
C ASP A 99 3.36 26.11 11.03
N LYS A 100 2.62 26.21 9.91
CA LYS A 100 2.38 25.12 8.99
C LYS A 100 3.69 24.50 8.48
N ILE A 101 4.63 25.33 8.04
CA ILE A 101 5.93 24.89 7.52
C ILE A 101 6.82 24.33 8.65
N ALA A 102 6.81 24.94 9.82
CA ALA A 102 7.59 24.50 10.98
C ALA A 102 7.13 23.15 11.55
N ARG A 103 5.81 22.90 11.57
CA ARG A 103 5.27 21.58 11.91
C ARG A 103 5.61 20.53 10.84
N GLY A 104 5.82 20.94 9.58
CA GLY A 104 6.03 20.06 8.45
C GLY A 104 4.71 19.44 7.97
N ASP A 105 3.64 20.23 7.97
CA ASP A 105 2.34 19.86 7.42
C ASP A 105 2.40 19.86 5.88
N VAL A 106 3.22 18.93 5.36
CA VAL A 106 3.44 18.74 3.93
C VAL A 106 2.23 18.08 3.28
N TYR A 107 2.00 18.42 2.02
CA TYR A 107 0.98 17.77 1.23
C TYR A 107 1.40 16.33 0.91
N VAL A 108 0.53 15.39 1.25
CA VAL A 108 0.75 13.97 0.99
C VAL A 108 -0.41 13.40 0.17
N VAL A 109 -0.10 12.39 -0.62
CA VAL A 109 -1.06 11.60 -1.40
C VAL A 109 -1.09 10.20 -0.79
N ALA A 110 -2.27 9.68 -0.58
CA ALA A 110 -2.44 8.30 -0.12
C ALA A 110 -2.33 7.34 -1.32
N ILE A 111 -1.51 6.31 -1.17
CA ILE A 111 -1.43 5.18 -2.09
C ILE A 111 -1.64 3.89 -1.30
N THR A 112 -2.60 3.07 -1.75
CA THR A 112 -2.96 1.82 -1.06
C THR A 112 -2.46 0.63 -1.86
N PHE A 113 -1.74 -0.26 -1.19
CA PHE A 113 -1.36 -1.57 -1.70
C PHE A 113 -2.14 -2.63 -0.93
N PRO A 114 -3.16 -3.26 -1.53
CA PRO A 114 -3.89 -4.38 -0.93
C PRO A 114 -2.98 -5.57 -0.60
N GLU A 115 -3.40 -6.38 0.37
CA GLU A 115 -2.79 -7.67 0.66
C GLU A 115 -2.84 -8.59 -0.58
N GLY A 116 -1.85 -9.47 -0.73
CA GLY A 116 -1.81 -10.45 -1.79
C GLY A 116 -1.32 -9.96 -3.15
N LEU A 117 -0.88 -8.71 -3.28
CA LEU A 117 -0.22 -8.24 -4.50
C LEU A 117 1.24 -8.71 -4.57
N ASN A 118 1.71 -9.09 -5.76
CA ASN A 118 3.11 -9.28 -6.05
C ASN A 118 3.79 -7.97 -6.50
N ILE A 119 5.13 -7.98 -6.63
CA ILE A 119 5.89 -6.79 -7.03
C ILE A 119 5.39 -6.18 -8.34
N VAL A 120 5.04 -7.02 -9.34
CA VAL A 120 4.58 -6.54 -10.65
C VAL A 120 3.21 -5.87 -10.54
N GLU A 121 2.30 -6.43 -9.75
CA GLU A 121 0.99 -5.86 -9.49
C GLU A 121 1.13 -4.52 -8.71
N MET A 122 1.99 -4.48 -7.68
CA MET A 122 2.29 -3.26 -6.92
C MET A 122 2.89 -2.17 -7.82
N SER A 123 3.76 -2.53 -8.75
CA SER A 123 4.36 -1.57 -9.69
C SER A 123 3.33 -0.87 -10.56
N LYS A 124 2.26 -1.58 -10.97
CA LYS A 124 1.14 -1.00 -11.73
C LYS A 124 0.32 -0.03 -10.85
N VAL A 125 0.12 -0.35 -9.57
CA VAL A 125 -0.53 0.57 -8.61
C VAL A 125 0.29 1.85 -8.46
N PHE A 126 1.62 1.75 -8.32
CA PHE A 126 2.55 2.88 -8.24
C PHE A 126 2.46 3.79 -9.47
N GLU A 127 2.49 3.20 -10.66
CA GLU A 127 2.39 3.93 -11.93
C GLU A 127 1.02 4.59 -12.11
N ALA A 128 -0.07 3.89 -11.81
CA ALA A 128 -1.43 4.41 -11.91
C ALA A 128 -1.69 5.63 -11.01
N HIS A 129 -0.97 5.75 -9.88
CA HIS A 129 -1.02 6.91 -8.98
C HIS A 129 -0.08 8.04 -9.40
N GLY A 130 0.68 7.90 -10.49
CA GLY A 130 1.54 8.95 -11.05
C GLY A 130 2.83 9.19 -10.26
N PHE A 131 3.30 8.25 -9.44
CA PHE A 131 4.54 8.36 -8.68
C PHE A 131 5.79 8.07 -9.52
N GLY A 132 5.64 7.39 -10.67
CA GLY A 132 6.72 7.02 -11.59
C GLY A 132 6.31 5.85 -12.48
N THR A 133 7.27 5.23 -13.15
CA THR A 133 7.02 4.08 -14.03
C THR A 133 6.99 2.76 -13.23
N ALA A 134 6.20 1.79 -13.69
CA ALA A 134 6.19 0.43 -13.13
C ALA A 134 7.60 -0.19 -13.13
N ALA A 135 8.37 0.05 -14.19
CA ALA A 135 9.75 -0.42 -14.31
C ALA A 135 10.66 0.13 -13.18
N SER A 136 10.50 1.41 -12.81
CA SER A 136 11.29 2.00 -11.72
C SER A 136 10.99 1.37 -10.36
N PHE A 137 9.73 0.99 -10.12
CA PHE A 137 9.32 0.30 -8.90
C PHE A 137 9.90 -1.13 -8.85
N VAL A 138 9.79 -1.89 -9.94
CA VAL A 138 10.36 -3.24 -10.04
C VAL A 138 11.87 -3.21 -9.85
N GLU A 139 12.57 -2.21 -10.42
CA GLU A 139 14.02 -2.05 -10.23
C GLU A 139 14.37 -1.75 -8.77
N ALA A 140 13.63 -0.84 -8.12
CA ALA A 140 13.82 -0.53 -6.70
C ALA A 140 13.59 -1.75 -5.80
N ALA A 141 12.64 -2.62 -6.17
CA ALA A 141 12.33 -3.85 -5.42
C ALA A 141 13.43 -4.94 -5.52
N LYS A 142 14.48 -4.75 -6.33
CA LYS A 142 15.67 -5.64 -6.36
C LYS A 142 16.70 -5.31 -5.28
N ASP A 143 16.61 -4.17 -4.61
CA ASP A 143 17.52 -3.84 -3.51
C ASP A 143 17.15 -4.60 -2.23
N VAL A 144 17.73 -5.78 -2.06
CA VAL A 144 17.50 -6.67 -0.91
C VAL A 144 18.28 -6.28 0.35
N LYS A 145 19.11 -5.23 0.32
CA LYS A 145 19.91 -4.82 1.49
C LYS A 145 19.09 -4.66 2.77
N PRO A 146 17.88 -4.05 2.75
CA PRO A 146 17.10 -3.84 3.96
C PRO A 146 16.62 -5.12 4.66
N ILE A 147 16.55 -6.25 3.94
CA ILE A 147 16.08 -7.53 4.49
C ILE A 147 17.17 -8.60 4.59
N ARG A 148 18.41 -8.28 4.25
CA ARG A 148 19.51 -9.28 4.16
C ARG A 148 19.78 -10.00 5.47
N GLU A 149 19.53 -9.37 6.61
CA GLU A 149 19.64 -10.01 7.93
C GLU A 149 18.49 -10.98 8.20
N LEU A 150 17.30 -10.73 7.65
CA LEU A 150 16.12 -11.57 7.81
C LEU A 150 16.11 -12.73 6.80
N ASP A 151 16.54 -12.44 5.57
CA ASP A 151 16.58 -13.39 4.46
C ASP A 151 17.84 -13.20 3.61
N PRO A 152 18.95 -13.86 3.97
CA PRO A 152 20.20 -13.76 3.22
C PRO A 152 20.11 -14.27 1.77
N ALA A 153 19.12 -15.15 1.48
CA ALA A 153 18.94 -15.76 0.18
C ALA A 153 17.96 -14.99 -0.75
N ALA A 154 17.43 -13.85 -0.28
CA ALA A 154 16.54 -13.02 -1.09
C ALA A 154 17.23 -12.51 -2.36
N THR A 155 16.56 -12.61 -3.49
CA THR A 155 16.99 -12.06 -4.79
C THR A 155 16.26 -10.77 -5.15
N ASP A 156 15.11 -10.57 -4.54
CA ASP A 156 14.26 -9.39 -4.64
C ASP A 156 13.44 -9.23 -3.35
N LEU A 157 12.58 -8.24 -3.29
CA LEU A 157 11.73 -7.93 -2.13
C LEU A 157 10.33 -8.56 -2.22
N GLU A 158 10.13 -9.62 -3.03
CA GLU A 158 8.84 -10.31 -3.09
C GLU A 158 8.45 -10.85 -1.71
N GLY A 159 7.23 -10.52 -1.27
CA GLY A 159 6.74 -10.86 0.06
C GLY A 159 7.19 -9.93 1.21
N TYR A 160 8.12 -9.01 0.96
CA TYR A 160 8.69 -8.09 1.96
C TYR A 160 8.24 -6.64 1.79
N LEU A 161 7.42 -6.33 0.78
CA LEU A 161 6.77 -5.05 0.59
C LEU A 161 5.44 -5.06 1.31
N PHE A 162 5.36 -4.49 2.53
CA PHE A 162 4.18 -4.64 3.37
C PHE A 162 2.94 -3.96 2.76
N PRO A 163 1.79 -4.67 2.67
CA PRO A 163 0.55 -4.10 2.16
C PRO A 163 -0.07 -3.14 3.18
N GLU A 164 -0.25 -1.88 2.78
CA GLU A 164 -0.85 -0.83 3.62
C GLU A 164 -1.21 0.39 2.76
N THR A 165 -1.87 1.38 3.37
CA THR A 165 -2.03 2.72 2.80
C THR A 165 -0.91 3.62 3.26
N TYR A 166 -0.11 4.11 2.32
CA TYR A 166 1.03 4.99 2.56
C TYR A 166 0.67 6.43 2.22
N ALA A 167 0.76 7.33 3.19
CA ALA A 167 0.65 8.78 2.98
C ALA A 167 2.04 9.36 2.68
N VAL A 168 2.34 9.64 1.43
CA VAL A 168 3.67 10.08 0.98
C VAL A 168 3.58 11.36 0.16
N PRO A 169 4.64 12.20 0.16
CA PRO A 169 4.72 13.34 -0.74
C PRO A 169 4.49 12.94 -2.20
N ARG A 170 3.79 13.78 -2.97
CA ARG A 170 3.42 13.52 -4.38
C ARG A 170 4.61 13.17 -5.29
N LYS A 171 5.82 13.66 -4.95
CA LYS A 171 7.06 13.41 -5.71
C LYS A 171 7.93 12.31 -5.09
N THR A 172 7.33 11.40 -4.31
CA THR A 172 8.06 10.26 -3.76
C THR A 172 8.46 9.31 -4.86
N ASP A 173 9.76 9.04 -4.98
CA ASP A 173 10.30 8.08 -5.94
C ASP A 173 10.13 6.62 -5.49
N ALA A 174 10.33 5.69 -6.41
CA ALA A 174 10.17 4.25 -6.15
C ALA A 174 11.12 3.74 -5.05
N PRO A 175 12.43 4.06 -5.01
CA PRO A 175 13.32 3.61 -3.94
C PRO A 175 12.85 4.03 -2.55
N LYS A 176 12.37 5.27 -2.41
CA LYS A 176 11.89 5.79 -1.12
C LYS A 176 10.62 5.10 -0.66
N LEU A 177 9.65 4.87 -1.58
CA LEU A 177 8.41 4.17 -1.26
C LEU A 177 8.68 2.71 -0.90
N VAL A 178 9.48 2.00 -1.70
CA VAL A 178 9.90 0.62 -1.44
C VAL A 178 10.58 0.50 -0.07
N HIS A 179 11.47 1.44 0.27
CA HIS A 179 12.10 1.48 1.60
C HIS A 179 11.09 1.64 2.74
N LEU A 180 10.07 2.51 2.56
CA LEU A 180 8.99 2.67 3.55
C LEU A 180 8.18 1.38 3.70
N MET A 181 7.89 0.68 2.59
CA MET A 181 7.14 -0.58 2.60
C MET A 181 7.91 -1.68 3.33
N VAL A 182 9.22 -1.80 3.10
CA VAL A 182 10.08 -2.74 3.83
C VAL A 182 10.19 -2.37 5.31
N ALA A 183 10.34 -1.09 5.64
CA ALA A 183 10.36 -0.64 7.03
C ALA A 183 9.05 -0.97 7.76
N GLN A 184 7.92 -0.92 7.05
CA GLN A 184 6.62 -1.31 7.60
C GLN A 184 6.51 -2.83 7.78
N PHE A 185 7.07 -3.63 6.84
CA PHE A 185 7.20 -5.09 7.02
C PHE A 185 8.01 -5.41 8.28
N GLN A 186 9.16 -4.76 8.48
CA GLN A 186 9.98 -4.98 9.66
C GLN A 186 9.27 -4.67 10.98
N LYS A 187 8.37 -3.67 11.00
CA LYS A 187 7.50 -3.37 12.14
C LYS A 187 6.40 -4.41 12.34
N ALA A 188 5.80 -4.89 11.24
CA ALA A 188 4.79 -5.95 11.29
C ALA A 188 5.39 -7.28 11.76
N PHE A 189 6.68 -7.49 11.52
CA PHE A 189 7.47 -8.64 11.95
C PHE A 189 7.94 -8.44 13.40
N THR A 190 6.98 -8.44 14.34
CA THR A 190 7.19 -8.06 15.75
C THR A 190 8.21 -8.95 16.48
N PRO A 191 8.76 -8.52 17.62
CA PRO A 191 9.63 -9.35 18.45
C PRO A 191 8.99 -10.68 18.86
N GLU A 192 7.67 -10.70 19.15
CA GLU A 192 6.91 -11.90 19.51
C GLU A 192 6.85 -12.87 18.34
N LEU A 193 6.54 -12.38 17.13
CA LEU A 193 6.52 -13.20 15.92
C LEU A 193 7.90 -13.79 15.63
N ARG A 194 8.97 -13.00 15.78
CA ARG A 194 10.36 -13.46 15.63
C ARG A 194 10.72 -14.54 16.65
N ALA A 195 10.29 -14.38 17.91
CA ALA A 195 10.52 -15.37 18.96
C ALA A 195 9.80 -16.70 18.66
N GLN A 196 8.56 -16.64 18.17
CA GLN A 196 7.81 -17.82 17.76
C GLN A 196 8.46 -18.56 16.57
N ILE A 197 8.95 -17.82 15.57
CA ILE A 197 9.68 -18.37 14.43
C ILE A 197 10.97 -19.05 14.90
N ALA A 198 11.74 -18.40 15.77
CA ALA A 198 12.97 -18.92 16.34
C ALA A 198 12.71 -20.21 17.16
N ALA A 199 11.67 -20.24 17.97
CA ALA A 199 11.26 -21.39 18.76
C ALA A 199 10.90 -22.62 17.90
N ARG A 200 10.42 -22.40 16.68
CA ARG A 200 10.10 -23.44 15.70
C ARG A 200 11.27 -23.76 14.77
N HIS A 201 12.41 -23.11 14.90
CA HIS A 201 13.59 -23.24 14.03
C HIS A 201 13.27 -23.03 12.53
N LEU A 202 12.31 -22.15 12.21
CA LEU A 202 11.89 -21.92 10.83
C LEU A 202 12.75 -20.80 10.21
N PRO A 203 13.18 -20.95 8.94
CA PRO A 203 13.75 -19.84 8.20
C PRO A 203 12.68 -18.77 7.95
N VAL A 204 13.02 -17.49 8.10
CA VAL A 204 12.09 -16.37 7.84
C VAL A 204 11.50 -16.45 6.42
N ARG A 205 12.34 -16.79 5.41
CA ARG A 205 11.90 -17.01 4.04
C ARG A 205 10.78 -18.04 3.94
N ALA A 206 10.91 -19.18 4.63
CA ALA A 206 9.89 -20.25 4.60
C ALA A 206 8.55 -19.75 5.18
N VAL A 207 8.62 -18.99 6.27
CA VAL A 207 7.42 -18.39 6.90
C VAL A 207 6.74 -17.40 5.96
N VAL A 208 7.50 -16.46 5.36
CA VAL A 208 6.94 -15.47 4.43
C VAL A 208 6.40 -16.13 3.17
N THR A 209 7.08 -17.17 2.67
CA THR A 209 6.61 -17.96 1.53
C THR A 209 5.29 -18.65 1.83
N LEU A 210 5.19 -19.36 2.96
CA LEU A 210 3.93 -20.00 3.37
C LEU A 210 2.83 -18.96 3.60
N ALA A 211 3.13 -17.84 4.25
CA ALA A 211 2.18 -16.76 4.46
C ALA A 211 1.65 -16.19 3.13
N SER A 212 2.51 -16.02 2.12
CA SER A 212 2.12 -15.54 0.79
C SER A 212 1.19 -16.52 0.05
N ILE A 213 1.38 -17.82 0.25
CA ILE A 213 0.49 -18.85 -0.26
C ILE A 213 -0.87 -18.78 0.45
N VAL A 214 -0.88 -18.77 1.79
CA VAL A 214 -2.11 -18.65 2.59
C VAL A 214 -2.90 -17.39 2.23
N GLU A 215 -2.22 -16.26 1.99
CA GLU A 215 -2.84 -15.00 1.58
C GLU A 215 -3.61 -15.12 0.26
N LYS A 216 -3.07 -15.88 -0.70
CA LYS A 216 -3.67 -16.08 -2.02
C LYS A 216 -4.78 -17.13 -2.02
N GLU A 217 -4.88 -17.99 -1.01
CA GLU A 217 -5.84 -19.10 -0.96
C GLU A 217 -7.17 -18.69 -0.32
N THR A 218 -7.16 -17.85 0.70
CA THR A 218 -8.40 -17.49 1.38
C THR A 218 -8.47 -16.02 1.76
N ALA A 219 -9.60 -15.39 1.47
CA ALA A 219 -9.93 -14.05 1.94
C ALA A 219 -10.45 -14.05 3.40
N LYS A 220 -10.89 -15.24 3.92
CA LYS A 220 -11.44 -15.36 5.26
C LYS A 220 -10.35 -15.46 6.31
N ALA A 221 -10.26 -14.47 7.18
CA ALA A 221 -9.24 -14.40 8.22
C ALA A 221 -9.26 -15.61 9.16
N GLU A 222 -10.45 -16.12 9.49
CA GLU A 222 -10.67 -17.27 10.35
C GLU A 222 -10.22 -18.61 9.74
N GLU A 223 -10.11 -18.71 8.43
CA GLU A 223 -9.66 -19.90 7.74
C GLU A 223 -8.14 -19.95 7.53
N ARG A 224 -7.43 -18.81 7.60
CA ARG A 224 -5.99 -18.75 7.37
C ARG A 224 -5.19 -19.72 8.23
N PRO A 225 -5.44 -19.90 9.56
CA PRO A 225 -4.74 -20.91 10.36
C PRO A 225 -5.02 -22.35 9.90
N LEU A 226 -6.23 -22.64 9.42
CA LEU A 226 -6.59 -23.97 8.90
C LEU A 226 -5.90 -24.25 7.56
N VAL A 227 -5.90 -23.28 6.63
CA VAL A 227 -5.19 -23.38 5.35
C VAL A 227 -3.69 -23.56 5.59
N ALA A 228 -3.10 -22.79 6.54
CA ALA A 228 -1.71 -22.95 6.93
C ALA A 228 -1.42 -24.35 7.47
N SER A 229 -2.33 -24.92 8.29
CA SER A 229 -2.16 -26.28 8.84
C SER A 229 -2.19 -27.34 7.74
N VAL A 230 -3.04 -27.19 6.71
CA VAL A 230 -3.06 -28.14 5.57
C VAL A 230 -1.71 -28.13 4.85
N TYR A 231 -1.16 -26.97 4.54
CA TYR A 231 0.13 -26.89 3.87
C TYR A 231 1.28 -27.39 4.75
N GLU A 232 1.29 -27.08 6.03
CA GLU A 232 2.29 -27.60 6.97
C GLU A 232 2.21 -29.13 7.08
N ASN A 233 1.01 -29.70 7.17
CA ASN A 233 0.81 -31.13 7.21
C ASN A 233 1.30 -31.80 5.91
N ARG A 234 1.00 -31.21 4.74
CA ARG A 234 1.52 -31.72 3.46
C ARG A 234 3.05 -31.69 3.40
N LEU A 235 3.68 -30.58 3.84
CA LEU A 235 5.13 -30.48 3.93
C LEU A 235 5.71 -31.57 4.85
N ARG A 236 5.10 -31.78 6.02
CA ARG A 236 5.54 -32.77 7.00
C ARG A 236 5.51 -34.23 6.47
N VAL A 237 4.53 -34.55 5.62
CA VAL A 237 4.40 -35.89 5.02
C VAL A 237 5.00 -36.01 3.64
N GLY A 238 5.69 -34.98 3.12
CA GLY A 238 6.30 -34.97 1.81
C GLY A 238 5.32 -34.92 0.63
N MET A 239 4.09 -34.46 0.87
CA MET A 239 3.05 -34.30 -0.14
C MET A 239 3.25 -33.02 -0.95
N LEU A 240 2.99 -33.06 -2.26
CA LEU A 240 2.97 -31.85 -3.09
C LEU A 240 1.94 -30.84 -2.59
N LEU A 241 2.28 -29.55 -2.60
CA LEU A 241 1.35 -28.51 -2.13
C LEU A 241 0.16 -28.31 -3.08
N GLN A 242 0.37 -28.47 -4.39
CA GLN A 242 -0.66 -28.39 -5.43
C GLN A 242 -1.52 -27.11 -5.29
N CYS A 243 -0.83 -25.99 -5.20
CA CYS A 243 -1.41 -24.68 -4.95
C CYS A 243 -1.48 -23.88 -6.26
N ASP A 244 -2.69 -23.62 -6.77
CA ASP A 244 -2.92 -22.89 -8.02
C ASP A 244 -2.23 -21.51 -8.05
N PRO A 245 -2.28 -20.69 -6.99
CA PRO A 245 -1.57 -19.41 -6.95
C PRO A 245 -0.07 -19.49 -7.27
N THR A 246 0.59 -20.58 -6.94
CA THR A 246 2.02 -20.75 -7.25
C THR A 246 2.27 -20.96 -8.74
N VAL A 247 1.34 -21.64 -9.43
CA VAL A 247 1.35 -21.78 -10.89
C VAL A 247 1.04 -20.48 -11.58
N ILE A 248 0.04 -19.74 -11.10
CA ILE A 248 -0.30 -18.38 -11.60
C ILE A 248 0.94 -17.49 -11.53
N TYR A 249 1.60 -17.43 -10.37
CA TYR A 249 2.82 -16.65 -10.20
C TYR A 249 3.94 -17.07 -11.15
N ALA A 250 4.13 -18.39 -11.36
CA ALA A 250 5.10 -18.90 -12.32
C ALA A 250 4.80 -18.47 -13.76
N LEU A 251 3.53 -18.49 -14.15
CA LEU A 251 3.05 -18.06 -15.47
C LEU A 251 3.20 -16.54 -15.66
N GLU A 252 2.89 -15.75 -14.63
CA GLU A 252 3.08 -14.29 -14.64
C GLU A 252 4.54 -13.91 -14.83
N ARG A 253 5.45 -14.56 -14.11
CA ARG A 253 6.90 -14.37 -14.27
C ARG A 253 7.40 -14.74 -15.66
N ALA A 254 6.76 -15.72 -16.31
CA ALA A 254 7.06 -16.14 -17.68
C ALA A 254 6.33 -15.31 -18.76
N GLY A 255 5.48 -14.33 -18.37
CA GLY A 255 4.66 -13.54 -19.30
C GLY A 255 3.59 -14.37 -20.03
N ARG A 256 3.15 -15.50 -19.46
CA ARG A 256 2.24 -16.49 -20.05
C ARG A 256 0.86 -16.54 -19.38
N TYR A 257 0.62 -15.77 -18.33
CA TYR A 257 -0.68 -15.76 -17.66
C TYR A 257 -1.70 -14.91 -18.42
N HIS A 258 -2.86 -15.49 -18.75
CA HIS A 258 -3.93 -14.86 -19.53
C HIS A 258 -5.28 -14.85 -18.81
N GLY A 259 -5.26 -14.83 -17.46
CA GLY A 259 -6.45 -14.68 -16.62
C GLY A 259 -7.04 -15.98 -16.07
N ASN A 260 -6.79 -17.14 -16.71
CA ASN A 260 -7.20 -18.46 -16.20
C ASN A 260 -6.05 -19.45 -16.33
N ILE A 261 -6.04 -20.49 -15.47
CA ILE A 261 -5.13 -21.63 -15.58
C ILE A 261 -5.82 -22.77 -16.33
N HIS A 262 -5.11 -23.39 -17.26
CA HIS A 262 -5.52 -24.58 -17.99
C HIS A 262 -4.69 -25.80 -17.54
N LYS A 263 -5.13 -27.01 -17.92
CA LYS A 263 -4.43 -28.25 -17.55
C LYS A 263 -2.95 -28.27 -17.99
N ASP A 264 -2.66 -27.68 -19.14
CA ASP A 264 -1.30 -27.64 -19.68
C ASP A 264 -0.42 -26.67 -18.88
N ASP A 265 -1.01 -25.65 -18.26
CA ASP A 265 -0.30 -24.68 -17.41
C ASP A 265 0.23 -25.35 -16.12
N LEU A 266 -0.45 -26.38 -15.62
CA LEU A 266 0.01 -27.18 -14.48
C LEU A 266 1.31 -27.94 -14.77
N GLN A 267 1.74 -27.98 -16.04
CA GLN A 267 2.99 -28.61 -16.47
C GLN A 267 4.15 -27.60 -16.65
N ILE A 268 3.92 -26.31 -16.35
CA ILE A 268 4.98 -25.31 -16.49
C ILE A 268 6.24 -25.75 -15.72
N ASP A 269 7.39 -25.71 -16.40
CA ASP A 269 8.68 -26.01 -15.80
C ASP A 269 9.22 -24.78 -15.07
N SER A 270 8.82 -24.66 -13.82
CA SER A 270 9.20 -23.57 -12.93
C SER A 270 9.36 -24.11 -11.52
N PRO A 271 10.39 -23.71 -10.76
CA PRO A 271 10.55 -24.11 -9.37
C PRO A 271 9.43 -23.60 -8.46
N TYR A 272 8.60 -22.66 -8.94
CA TYR A 272 7.39 -22.21 -8.25
C TYR A 272 6.21 -23.15 -8.48
N ASN A 273 6.26 -24.10 -9.41
CA ASN A 273 5.15 -25.01 -9.68
C ASN A 273 5.05 -26.13 -8.64
N THR A 274 4.21 -25.93 -7.64
CA THR A 274 3.99 -26.89 -6.54
C THR A 274 3.17 -28.12 -6.92
N TYR A 275 2.74 -28.25 -8.17
CA TYR A 275 2.22 -29.51 -8.74
C TYR A 275 3.34 -30.47 -9.22
N ARG A 276 4.54 -29.93 -9.46
CA ARG A 276 5.68 -30.69 -9.95
C ARG A 276 6.81 -30.82 -8.94
N PHE A 277 7.03 -29.79 -8.15
CA PHE A 277 8.14 -29.72 -7.20
C PHE A 277 7.62 -29.82 -5.76
N ALA A 278 8.19 -30.73 -4.99
CA ALA A 278 7.84 -30.91 -3.58
C ALA A 278 8.46 -29.81 -2.71
N GLY A 279 7.80 -29.50 -1.60
CA GLY A 279 8.22 -28.49 -0.67
C GLY A 279 7.66 -27.10 -0.98
N LEU A 280 8.14 -26.10 -0.26
CA LEU A 280 7.83 -24.70 -0.55
C LEU A 280 8.53 -24.25 -1.83
N PRO A 281 7.93 -23.32 -2.60
CA PRO A 281 8.63 -22.68 -3.71
C PRO A 281 9.85 -21.88 -3.23
N PRO A 282 10.75 -21.45 -4.13
CA PRO A 282 12.00 -20.77 -3.75
C PRO A 282 11.85 -19.50 -2.94
N GLY A 283 10.68 -18.87 -2.97
CA GLY A 283 10.39 -17.66 -2.25
C GLY A 283 8.90 -17.29 -2.28
N PRO A 284 8.52 -16.17 -1.67
CA PRO A 284 7.14 -15.70 -1.66
C PRO A 284 6.60 -15.46 -3.08
N ILE A 285 5.27 -15.52 -3.21
CA ILE A 285 4.54 -15.28 -4.47
C ILE A 285 3.66 -14.02 -4.43
N ALA A 286 3.56 -13.39 -3.28
CA ALA A 286 2.80 -12.18 -3.03
C ALA A 286 3.21 -11.58 -1.68
N SER A 287 2.76 -10.36 -1.40
CA SER A 287 2.96 -9.67 -0.12
C SER A 287 1.84 -10.03 0.87
N PRO A 288 2.14 -10.79 1.92
CA PRO A 288 1.13 -11.21 2.89
C PRO A 288 0.83 -10.11 3.91
N GLY A 289 -0.42 -10.08 4.40
CA GLY A 289 -0.83 -9.27 5.54
C GLY A 289 -0.44 -9.90 6.87
N LYS A 290 -0.70 -9.17 7.97
CA LYS A 290 -0.39 -9.62 9.35
C LYS A 290 -1.05 -10.95 9.70
N ALA A 291 -2.30 -11.14 9.27
CA ALA A 291 -3.05 -12.35 9.61
C ALA A 291 -2.46 -13.61 8.96
N SER A 292 -2.00 -13.51 7.70
CA SER A 292 -1.35 -14.62 7.01
C SER A 292 0.05 -14.91 7.57
N LEU A 293 0.82 -13.88 7.96
CA LEU A 293 2.09 -14.06 8.65
C LEU A 293 1.89 -14.78 10.00
N ALA A 294 0.89 -14.37 10.79
CA ALA A 294 0.56 -15.04 12.05
C ALA A 294 0.11 -16.49 11.83
N ALA A 295 -0.74 -16.76 10.84
CA ALA A 295 -1.22 -18.09 10.52
C ALA A 295 -0.09 -19.04 10.07
N ALA A 296 0.89 -18.55 9.31
CA ALA A 296 2.05 -19.34 8.90
C ALA A 296 2.98 -19.70 10.06
N VAL A 297 3.02 -18.88 11.12
CA VAL A 297 3.81 -19.15 12.32
C VAL A 297 3.05 -19.99 13.34
N THR A 298 1.75 -19.77 13.44
CA THR A 298 0.87 -20.47 14.40
C THR A 298 -0.34 -21.04 13.63
N PRO A 299 -0.14 -22.10 12.82
CA PRO A 299 -1.24 -22.79 12.16
C PRO A 299 -2.17 -23.45 13.18
N ALA A 300 -3.39 -23.75 12.77
CA ALA A 300 -4.33 -24.48 13.61
C ALA A 300 -3.80 -25.90 13.91
N ASP A 301 -4.07 -26.37 15.12
CA ASP A 301 -3.81 -27.77 15.48
C ASP A 301 -4.89 -28.68 14.88
N ALA A 302 -4.67 -29.06 13.61
CA ALA A 302 -5.63 -29.85 12.83
C ALA A 302 -4.89 -30.80 11.87
N ASP A 303 -5.43 -31.99 11.64
CA ASP A 303 -4.82 -33.05 10.78
C ASP A 303 -5.32 -32.98 9.32
N TYR A 304 -5.79 -31.85 8.86
CA TYR A 304 -6.29 -31.73 7.50
C TYR A 304 -5.16 -31.77 6.47
N LEU A 305 -5.43 -32.48 5.37
CA LEU A 305 -4.53 -32.58 4.20
C LEU A 305 -5.16 -31.97 2.93
N TYR A 306 -6.47 -31.69 2.95
CA TYR A 306 -7.25 -31.25 1.80
C TYR A 306 -8.24 -30.17 2.21
N PHE A 307 -8.55 -29.28 1.27
CA PHE A 307 -9.70 -28.39 1.34
C PHE A 307 -10.28 -28.17 -0.06
N VAL A 308 -11.54 -27.76 -0.12
CA VAL A 308 -12.24 -27.42 -1.37
C VAL A 308 -13.17 -26.24 -1.12
N SER A 309 -13.28 -25.33 -2.08
CA SER A 309 -14.17 -24.18 -1.98
C SER A 309 -15.64 -24.64 -1.91
N ARG A 310 -16.40 -24.00 -1.01
CA ARG A 310 -17.88 -24.12 -0.92
C ARG A 310 -18.61 -23.18 -1.86
N ASN A 311 -17.90 -22.35 -2.63
CA ASN A 311 -18.40 -21.33 -3.55
C ASN A 311 -19.14 -20.14 -2.86
N ASP A 312 -18.97 -19.97 -1.56
CA ASP A 312 -19.45 -18.86 -0.74
C ASP A 312 -18.28 -18.07 -0.10
N GLY A 313 -17.06 -18.29 -0.62
CA GLY A 313 -15.81 -17.74 -0.10
C GLY A 313 -15.24 -18.54 1.08
N SER A 314 -15.91 -19.63 1.50
CA SER A 314 -15.38 -20.54 2.54
C SER A 314 -14.92 -21.87 1.95
N HIS A 315 -14.23 -22.67 2.80
CA HIS A 315 -13.70 -23.97 2.42
C HIS A 315 -14.24 -25.09 3.31
N GLU A 316 -14.35 -26.28 2.74
CA GLU A 316 -14.56 -27.54 3.46
C GLU A 316 -13.24 -28.27 3.55
N PHE A 317 -12.82 -28.58 4.79
CA PHE A 317 -11.55 -29.24 5.08
C PHE A 317 -11.76 -30.74 5.22
N ALA A 318 -10.74 -31.53 4.84
CA ALA A 318 -10.79 -32.99 4.91
C ALA A 318 -9.43 -33.58 5.31
N LYS A 319 -9.45 -34.68 6.09
CA LYS A 319 -8.25 -35.40 6.51
C LYS A 319 -7.82 -36.42 5.46
N THR A 320 -8.75 -36.98 4.72
CA THR A 320 -8.50 -38.08 3.76
C THR A 320 -8.92 -37.71 2.34
N LEU A 321 -8.28 -38.31 1.35
CA LEU A 321 -8.67 -38.13 -0.05
C LEU A 321 -10.10 -38.58 -0.32
N ALA A 322 -10.60 -39.61 0.37
CA ALA A 322 -11.97 -40.12 0.22
C ALA A 322 -12.98 -39.03 0.69
N GLU A 323 -12.71 -38.34 1.80
CA GLU A 323 -13.53 -37.23 2.27
C GLU A 323 -13.48 -36.04 1.29
N HIS A 324 -12.27 -35.70 0.87
CA HIS A 324 -12.07 -34.60 -0.10
C HIS A 324 -12.86 -34.88 -1.40
N ASN A 325 -12.80 -36.09 -1.95
CA ASN A 325 -13.53 -36.43 -3.16
C ASN A 325 -15.05 -36.34 -2.98
N ARG A 326 -15.58 -36.69 -1.79
CA ARG A 326 -17.01 -36.47 -1.48
C ARG A 326 -17.35 -34.97 -1.44
N ASN A 327 -16.49 -34.16 -0.84
CA ASN A 327 -16.67 -32.71 -0.78
C ASN A 327 -16.59 -32.06 -2.17
N VAL A 328 -15.66 -32.51 -3.03
CA VAL A 328 -15.57 -32.09 -4.44
C VAL A 328 -16.85 -32.43 -5.20
N GLN A 329 -17.37 -33.65 -5.04
CA GLN A 329 -18.65 -34.02 -5.67
C GLN A 329 -19.81 -33.11 -5.23
N LYS A 330 -19.89 -32.79 -3.95
CA LYS A 330 -20.93 -31.92 -3.39
C LYS A 330 -20.80 -30.48 -3.87
N TYR A 331 -19.61 -29.86 -3.61
CA TYR A 331 -19.44 -28.42 -3.74
C TYR A 331 -18.98 -27.97 -5.14
N GLN A 332 -18.41 -28.88 -5.95
CA GLN A 332 -17.96 -28.53 -7.29
C GLN A 332 -18.88 -29.17 -8.37
N VAL A 333 -19.07 -30.50 -8.35
CA VAL A 333 -19.78 -31.17 -9.43
C VAL A 333 -21.30 -30.93 -9.37
N GLN A 334 -21.91 -31.20 -8.20
CA GLN A 334 -23.38 -31.05 -8.04
C GLN A 334 -23.80 -29.58 -8.06
N TYR A 335 -23.12 -28.71 -7.33
CA TYR A 335 -23.40 -27.28 -7.30
C TYR A 335 -23.40 -26.65 -8.70
N PHE A 336 -22.36 -26.88 -9.50
CA PHE A 336 -22.31 -26.30 -10.85
C PHE A 336 -23.28 -26.98 -11.84
N ARG A 337 -23.67 -28.24 -11.59
CA ARG A 337 -24.73 -28.90 -12.37
C ARG A 337 -26.09 -28.24 -12.09
N GLU A 338 -26.42 -28.00 -10.83
CA GLU A 338 -27.65 -27.34 -10.41
C GLU A 338 -27.72 -25.90 -10.92
N LYS A 339 -26.68 -25.13 -10.72
CA LYS A 339 -26.62 -23.74 -11.21
C LYS A 339 -26.80 -23.64 -12.73
N ARG A 340 -26.22 -24.56 -13.50
CA ARG A 340 -26.45 -24.62 -14.97
C ARG A 340 -27.90 -24.96 -15.33
N ARG A 341 -28.56 -25.86 -14.56
CA ARG A 341 -29.96 -26.18 -14.76
C ARG A 341 -30.89 -25.00 -14.46
N GLU A 342 -30.63 -24.26 -13.39
CA GLU A 342 -31.35 -23.06 -13.02
C GLU A 342 -31.23 -21.98 -14.09
N GLN A 343 -30.02 -21.74 -14.58
CA GLN A 343 -29.78 -20.78 -15.67
C GLN A 343 -30.48 -21.18 -16.97
N ALA A 344 -30.44 -22.44 -17.35
CA ALA A 344 -31.12 -22.95 -18.53
C ALA A 344 -32.67 -22.85 -18.37
N GLY A 345 -33.20 -23.12 -17.17
CA GLY A 345 -34.62 -22.95 -16.86
C GLY A 345 -35.09 -21.48 -16.90
N ALA A 346 -34.25 -20.58 -16.40
CA ALA A 346 -34.51 -19.13 -16.47
C ALA A 346 -34.51 -18.61 -17.92
N ALA A 347 -33.52 -19.02 -18.72
CA ALA A 347 -33.44 -18.66 -20.13
C ALA A 347 -34.66 -19.23 -20.95
N GLY A 348 -35.10 -20.44 -20.64
CA GLY A 348 -36.29 -21.05 -21.25
C GLY A 348 -37.58 -20.28 -20.93
N ARG A 349 -37.75 -19.82 -19.69
CA ARG A 349 -38.91 -19.00 -19.28
C ARG A 349 -38.89 -17.61 -19.94
N ALA A 350 -37.77 -16.97 -20.04
CA ALA A 350 -37.61 -15.69 -20.72
C ALA A 350 -37.92 -15.79 -22.23
N GLY A 351 -37.47 -16.88 -22.89
CA GLY A 351 -37.76 -17.16 -24.29
C GLY A 351 -39.23 -17.50 -24.55
N ALA A 352 -39.94 -18.14 -23.61
CA ALA A 352 -41.37 -18.41 -23.71
C ALA A 352 -42.21 -17.14 -23.52
N ALA A 353 -41.89 -16.27 -22.58
CA ALA A 353 -42.55 -14.99 -22.36
C ALA A 353 -42.42 -14.02 -23.55
N GLY A 354 -41.27 -14.05 -24.26
CA GLY A 354 -41.05 -13.24 -25.46
C GLY A 354 -41.83 -13.72 -26.70
N ARG A 355 -42.28 -14.98 -26.73
CA ARG A 355 -43.11 -15.50 -27.84
C ARG A 355 -44.61 -15.21 -27.70
N THR A 356 -45.14 -15.10 -26.48
CA THR A 356 -46.58 -14.79 -26.23
C THR A 356 -46.91 -13.31 -26.46
N GLY A 357 -45.93 -12.40 -26.51
CA GLY A 357 -46.15 -10.97 -26.77
C GLY A 357 -46.19 -10.55 -28.26
N ARG A 358 -45.99 -11.46 -29.21
CA ARG A 358 -45.99 -11.16 -30.67
C ARG A 358 -47.22 -11.65 -31.46
N GLY A 359 -48.24 -12.17 -30.79
CA GLY A 359 -49.48 -12.68 -31.44
C GLY A 359 -50.67 -11.77 -31.20
N GLY A 360 -50.71 -10.58 -31.79
CA GLY A 360 -51.88 -9.70 -31.65
C GLY A 360 -51.78 -8.39 -32.38
N GLN A 361 -51.50 -8.42 -33.69
CA GLN A 361 -51.87 -7.33 -34.62
C GLN A 361 -51.91 -7.89 -36.04
N GLN A 362 -53.12 -8.20 -36.51
CA GLN A 362 -53.50 -8.21 -37.92
C GLN A 362 -54.92 -7.65 -38.05
N PRO A 363 -55.20 -7.14 -39.22
CA PRO A 363 -55.67 -5.77 -39.51
C PRO A 363 -57.12 -5.53 -39.30
#